data_08a0173ba95f69a8a220daf64477cee4
#
_entry.id   08a0173ba95f69a8a220daf64477cee4
#
_cell.length_a   1.000
_cell.length_b   1.000
_cell.length_c   1.000
_cell.angle_alpha   90.00
_cell.angle_beta   90.00
_cell.angle_gamma   90.00
#
_symmetry.space_group_name_H-M   'P 1'
#
loop_
_entity.id
_entity.type
_entity.pdbx_description
1 polymer ?
#
loop_
_entity_poly.entity_id
_entity_poly.type
_entity_poly.pdbx_seq_one_letter_code
_entity_poly.pdbx_strand_id
1 'polypeptide(L)'
;MGQVTKVQYTKTNFSLFIWRVCNVCMSVFFALASYVQINDPDAGLWMVCYAIPASLCFLIAIEPGVTETRVWRRISTLHMLISMVVVSMLGRTLYKERITNIFQQEEGREFSGLLLTIVWLLLCHHSGRNAIGALRLFTAVAITIFPFLTWLYYYINKELRITWPSHCKTAL
;
A
#
# COMPACT_ATOMS: atom_id res chain seq x y z
N MET A 1 -34.57 3.05 -23.85
CA MET A 1 -34.19 2.49 -22.52
C MET A 1 -32.97 1.52 -22.56
N GLY A 2 -32.77 0.71 -23.58
CA GLY A 2 -31.69 -0.29 -23.65
C GLY A 2 -30.24 0.24 -23.80
N GLN A 3 -30.02 1.44 -24.33
CA GLN A 3 -28.66 1.99 -24.49
C GLN A 3 -28.06 2.51 -23.17
N VAL A 4 -28.86 3.16 -22.34
CA VAL A 4 -28.41 3.69 -21.04
C VAL A 4 -27.98 2.56 -20.11
N THR A 5 -28.72 1.45 -20.10
CA THR A 5 -28.39 0.27 -19.28
C THR A 5 -27.09 -0.42 -19.73
N LYS A 6 -26.83 -0.53 -21.03
CA LYS A 6 -25.59 -1.10 -21.58
C LYS A 6 -24.36 -0.23 -21.22
N VAL A 7 -24.44 1.09 -21.36
CA VAL A 7 -23.36 2.02 -21.04
C VAL A 7 -23.05 1.97 -19.54
N GLN A 8 -24.07 1.94 -18.69
CA GLN A 8 -23.91 1.84 -17.23
C GLN A 8 -23.23 0.51 -16.83
N TYR A 9 -23.66 -0.61 -17.39
CA TYR A 9 -23.09 -1.94 -17.14
C TYR A 9 -21.61 -2.02 -17.57
N THR A 10 -21.27 -1.53 -18.74
CA THR A 10 -19.89 -1.51 -19.25
C THR A 10 -18.99 -0.65 -18.38
N LYS A 11 -19.45 0.52 -17.94
CA LYS A 11 -18.70 1.42 -17.05
C LYS A 11 -18.42 0.80 -15.69
N THR A 12 -19.40 0.08 -15.13
CA THR A 12 -19.25 -0.61 -13.85
C THR A 12 -18.22 -1.74 -13.93
N ASN A 13 -18.26 -2.54 -15.01
CA ASN A 13 -17.30 -3.63 -15.21
C ASN A 13 -15.87 -3.11 -15.42
N PHE A 14 -15.71 -2.02 -16.17
CA PHE A 14 -14.40 -1.40 -16.38
C PHE A 14 -13.80 -0.84 -15.08
N SER A 15 -14.59 -0.15 -14.26
CA SER A 15 -14.12 0.36 -12.97
C SER A 15 -13.75 -0.77 -12.01
N LEU A 16 -14.50 -1.86 -12.01
CA LEU A 16 -14.20 -3.05 -11.23
C LEU A 16 -12.90 -3.73 -11.69
N PHE A 17 -12.69 -3.81 -12.99
CA PHE A 17 -11.45 -4.35 -13.56
C PHE A 17 -10.23 -3.53 -13.12
N ILE A 18 -10.25 -2.19 -13.26
CA ILE A 18 -9.17 -1.32 -12.81
C ILE A 18 -8.93 -1.48 -11.31
N TRP A 19 -10.00 -1.55 -10.51
CA TRP A 19 -9.90 -1.77 -9.08
C TRP A 19 -9.16 -3.07 -8.72
N ARG A 20 -9.48 -4.17 -9.41
CA ARG A 20 -8.78 -5.44 -9.26
C ARG A 20 -7.30 -5.31 -9.64
N VAL A 21 -6.99 -4.67 -10.76
CA VAL A 21 -5.61 -4.43 -11.20
C VAL A 21 -4.83 -3.63 -10.16
N CYS A 22 -5.41 -2.53 -9.62
CA CYS A 22 -4.77 -1.76 -8.54
C CYS A 22 -4.48 -2.64 -7.32
N ASN A 23 -5.41 -3.51 -6.92
CA ASN A 23 -5.19 -4.40 -5.78
C ASN A 23 -4.14 -5.49 -6.07
N VAL A 24 -4.03 -6.00 -7.29
CA VAL A 24 -2.91 -6.87 -7.68
C VAL A 24 -1.57 -6.13 -7.55
N CYS A 25 -1.48 -4.94 -8.13
CA CYS A 25 -0.26 -4.13 -8.05
C CYS A 25 0.14 -3.83 -6.61
N MET A 26 -0.81 -3.43 -5.76
CA MET A 26 -0.54 -3.15 -4.34
C MET A 26 -0.20 -4.41 -3.56
N SER A 27 -0.81 -5.56 -3.88
CA SER A 27 -0.41 -6.84 -3.30
C SER A 27 1.04 -7.19 -3.62
N VAL A 28 1.45 -7.04 -4.88
CA VAL A 28 2.83 -7.26 -5.31
C VAL A 28 3.77 -6.26 -4.63
N PHE A 29 3.41 -4.99 -4.57
CA PHE A 29 4.19 -3.96 -3.89
C PHE A 29 4.43 -4.31 -2.41
N PHE A 30 3.38 -4.64 -1.66
CA PHE A 30 3.53 -5.01 -0.25
C PHE A 30 4.26 -6.34 -0.05
N ALA A 31 4.12 -7.30 -0.97
CA ALA A 31 4.89 -8.54 -0.92
C ALA A 31 6.39 -8.28 -1.13
N LEU A 32 6.74 -7.41 -2.07
CA LEU A 32 8.13 -6.98 -2.28
C LEU A 32 8.64 -6.17 -1.08
N ALA A 33 7.83 -5.28 -0.52
CA ALA A 33 8.16 -4.54 0.70
C ALA A 33 8.44 -5.50 1.88
N SER A 34 7.64 -6.57 2.03
CA SER A 34 7.89 -7.62 3.01
C SER A 34 9.21 -8.37 2.74
N TYR A 35 9.46 -8.71 1.48
CA TYR A 35 10.65 -9.46 1.08
C TYR A 35 11.95 -8.70 1.35
N VAL A 36 12.01 -7.40 1.07
CA VAL A 36 13.23 -6.62 1.25
C VAL A 36 13.64 -6.44 2.72
N GLN A 37 12.72 -6.67 3.66
CA GLN A 37 13.01 -6.60 5.10
C GLN A 37 13.73 -7.84 5.65
N ILE A 38 14.00 -8.84 4.83
CA ILE A 38 14.56 -10.15 5.28
C ILE A 38 15.92 -10.00 5.99
N ASN A 39 16.68 -8.96 5.63
CA ASN A 39 18.03 -8.72 6.18
C ASN A 39 18.05 -7.66 7.29
N ASP A 40 16.90 -7.12 7.71
CA ASP A 40 16.83 -6.11 8.73
C ASP A 40 16.93 -6.73 10.14
N PRO A 41 17.43 -6.01 11.15
CA PRO A 41 17.59 -6.51 12.51
C PRO A 41 16.27 -6.99 13.14
N ASP A 42 15.14 -6.38 12.78
CA ASP A 42 13.78 -6.67 13.23
C ASP A 42 12.89 -7.21 12.10
N ALA A 43 13.50 -7.91 11.14
CA ALA A 43 12.87 -8.47 9.94
C ALA A 43 11.50 -9.10 10.19
N GLY A 44 11.36 -9.91 11.26
CA GLY A 44 10.11 -10.61 11.55
C GLY A 44 8.93 -9.69 11.75
N LEU A 45 9.12 -8.54 12.39
CA LEU A 45 8.07 -7.54 12.60
C LEU A 45 7.63 -6.90 11.28
N TRP A 46 8.60 -6.38 10.52
CA TRP A 46 8.33 -5.67 9.28
C TRP A 46 7.79 -6.60 8.17
N MET A 47 8.31 -7.82 8.08
CA MET A 47 7.77 -8.82 7.15
C MET A 47 6.29 -9.08 7.39
N VAL A 48 5.88 -9.27 8.65
CA VAL A 48 4.46 -9.48 8.99
C VAL A 48 3.64 -8.22 8.73
N CYS A 49 4.16 -7.04 9.07
CA CYS A 49 3.50 -5.76 8.82
C CYS A 49 3.15 -5.53 7.34
N TYR A 50 3.98 -6.00 6.42
CA TYR A 50 3.71 -5.87 4.98
C TYR A 50 3.03 -7.10 4.37
N ALA A 51 3.24 -8.31 4.90
CA ALA A 51 2.60 -9.53 4.40
C ALA A 51 1.06 -9.51 4.62
N ILE A 52 0.59 -8.94 5.73
CA ILE A 52 -0.85 -8.83 6.00
C ILE A 52 -1.56 -7.98 4.93
N PRO A 53 -1.17 -6.72 4.65
CA PRO A 53 -1.82 -5.92 3.60
C PRO A 53 -1.63 -6.54 2.21
N ALA A 54 -0.50 -7.20 1.91
CA ALA A 54 -0.33 -7.94 0.66
C ALA A 54 -1.43 -8.99 0.48
N SER A 55 -1.67 -9.81 1.51
CA SER A 55 -2.70 -10.85 1.51
C SER A 55 -4.11 -10.26 1.41
N LEU A 56 -4.40 -9.17 2.12
CA LEU A 56 -5.70 -8.50 2.08
C LEU A 56 -6.00 -7.92 0.70
N CYS A 57 -5.01 -7.32 0.03
CA CYS A 57 -5.15 -6.82 -1.33
C CYS A 57 -5.34 -7.97 -2.34
N PHE A 58 -4.59 -9.06 -2.17
CA PHE A 58 -4.74 -10.26 -3.02
C PHE A 58 -6.15 -10.83 -2.96
N LEU A 59 -6.74 -10.93 -1.77
CA LEU A 59 -8.11 -11.38 -1.59
C LEU A 59 -9.12 -10.46 -2.31
N ILE A 60 -8.93 -9.14 -2.27
CA ILE A 60 -9.79 -8.19 -3.00
C ILE A 60 -9.64 -8.37 -4.52
N ALA A 61 -8.43 -8.63 -5.01
CA ALA A 61 -8.19 -8.86 -6.43
C ALA A 61 -8.93 -10.08 -6.97
N ILE A 62 -9.03 -11.15 -6.16
CA ILE A 62 -9.78 -12.37 -6.50
C ILE A 62 -11.28 -12.10 -6.36
N GLU A 63 -11.73 -11.65 -5.20
CA GLU A 63 -13.15 -11.45 -4.86
C GLU A 63 -13.34 -10.08 -4.19
N PRO A 64 -13.73 -9.03 -4.94
CA PRO A 64 -13.91 -7.69 -4.38
C PRO A 64 -14.95 -7.61 -3.24
N GLY A 65 -15.91 -8.53 -3.21
CA GLY A 65 -16.91 -8.64 -2.14
C GLY A 65 -16.34 -9.08 -0.79
N VAL A 66 -15.09 -9.56 -0.73
CA VAL A 66 -14.44 -10.00 0.52
C VAL A 66 -14.36 -8.87 1.56
N THR A 67 -14.29 -7.60 1.11
CA THR A 67 -14.25 -6.42 1.98
C THR A 67 -15.51 -6.26 2.86
N GLU A 68 -16.61 -6.90 2.50
CA GLU A 68 -17.85 -6.90 3.30
C GLU A 68 -17.85 -7.98 4.40
N THR A 69 -16.92 -8.93 4.33
CA THR A 69 -16.83 -10.01 5.32
C THR A 69 -16.33 -9.48 6.67
N ARG A 70 -16.88 -10.03 7.75
CA ARG A 70 -16.48 -9.65 9.12
C ARG A 70 -15.01 -9.96 9.41
N VAL A 71 -14.48 -11.03 8.82
CA VAL A 71 -13.10 -11.46 9.02
C VAL A 71 -12.15 -10.45 8.38
N TRP A 72 -12.35 -10.13 7.10
CA TRP A 72 -11.52 -9.14 6.40
C TRP A 72 -11.52 -7.79 7.12
N ARG A 73 -12.72 -7.30 7.51
CA ARG A 73 -12.87 -6.03 8.23
C ARG A 73 -12.16 -6.01 9.58
N ARG A 74 -12.24 -7.09 10.35
CA ARG A 74 -11.55 -7.17 11.65
C ARG A 74 -10.04 -7.17 11.48
N ILE A 75 -9.50 -7.98 10.55
CA ILE A 75 -8.06 -8.06 10.31
C ILE A 75 -7.54 -6.71 9.82
N SER A 76 -8.19 -6.09 8.82
CA SER A 76 -7.77 -4.79 8.29
C SER A 76 -7.85 -3.68 9.33
N THR A 77 -8.91 -3.63 10.16
CA THR A 77 -9.04 -2.64 11.23
C THR A 77 -7.97 -2.81 12.30
N LEU A 78 -7.74 -4.05 12.76
CA LEU A 78 -6.69 -4.33 13.75
C LEU A 78 -5.32 -3.95 13.22
N HIS A 79 -5.02 -4.32 11.98
CA HIS A 79 -3.76 -3.96 11.32
C HIS A 79 -3.60 -2.43 11.20
N MET A 80 -4.65 -1.70 10.79
CA MET A 80 -4.60 -0.23 10.73
C MET A 80 -4.34 0.40 12.11
N LEU A 81 -4.99 -0.11 13.17
CA LEU A 81 -4.77 0.40 14.52
C LEU A 81 -3.34 0.21 14.99
N ILE A 82 -2.77 -0.99 14.79
CA ILE A 82 -1.36 -1.27 15.11
C ILE A 82 -0.45 -0.36 14.29
N SER A 83 -0.67 -0.26 12.98
CA SER A 83 0.12 0.60 12.10
C SER A 83 0.04 2.08 12.50
N MET A 84 -1.11 2.57 12.95
CA MET A 84 -1.25 3.94 13.48
C MET A 84 -0.40 4.20 14.72
N VAL A 85 -0.32 3.22 15.64
CA VAL A 85 0.55 3.33 16.82
C VAL A 85 2.01 3.40 16.39
N VAL A 86 2.45 2.50 15.52
CA VAL A 86 3.84 2.47 15.03
C VAL A 86 4.19 3.74 14.27
N VAL A 87 3.33 4.21 13.36
CA VAL A 87 3.49 5.49 12.63
C VAL A 87 3.62 6.66 13.61
N SER A 88 2.82 6.68 14.68
CA SER A 88 2.89 7.73 15.69
C SER A 88 4.22 7.71 16.46
N MET A 89 4.77 6.53 16.72
CA MET A 89 6.08 6.37 17.36
C MET A 89 7.21 6.82 16.43
N LEU A 90 7.23 6.31 15.20
CA LEU A 90 8.21 6.70 14.17
C LEU A 90 8.16 8.21 13.88
N GLY A 91 6.96 8.78 13.74
CA GLY A 91 6.79 10.21 13.51
C GLY A 91 7.36 11.07 14.66
N ARG A 92 7.24 10.63 15.92
CA ARG A 92 7.87 11.30 17.06
C ARG A 92 9.40 11.23 16.99
N THR A 93 9.96 10.09 16.59
CA THR A 93 11.41 9.91 16.40
C THR A 93 11.93 10.84 15.31
N LEU A 94 11.31 10.82 14.12
CA LEU A 94 11.64 11.68 13.00
C LEU A 94 11.60 13.18 13.37
N TYR A 95 10.58 13.58 14.14
CA TYR A 95 10.45 14.96 14.62
C TYR A 95 11.56 15.36 15.60
N LYS A 96 11.91 14.49 16.56
CA LYS A 96 12.97 14.74 17.55
C LYS A 96 14.34 14.86 16.87
N GLU A 97 14.62 14.03 15.89
CA GLU A 97 15.91 14.00 15.18
C GLU A 97 16.03 15.09 14.10
N ARG A 98 14.98 15.89 13.92
CA ARG A 98 14.93 16.98 12.89
C ARG A 98 15.31 16.51 11.50
N ILE A 99 14.84 15.33 11.12
CA ILE A 99 15.18 14.72 9.84
C ILE A 99 14.55 15.51 8.70
N THR A 100 15.37 16.06 7.82
CA THR A 100 14.92 16.84 6.65
C THR A 100 14.62 15.95 5.43
N ASN A 101 15.32 14.81 5.30
CA ASN A 101 15.18 13.89 4.16
C ASN A 101 14.63 12.53 4.62
N ILE A 102 13.30 12.44 4.71
CA ILE A 102 12.58 11.26 5.23
C ILE A 102 12.98 9.96 4.50
N PHE A 103 13.13 9.99 3.17
CA PHE A 103 13.41 8.78 2.38
C PHE A 103 14.88 8.32 2.43
N GLN A 104 15.80 9.12 2.97
CA GLN A 104 17.19 8.72 3.12
C GLN A 104 17.44 7.87 4.36
N GLN A 105 16.56 7.98 5.35
CA GLN A 105 16.65 7.21 6.60
C GLN A 105 15.69 6.02 6.60
N GLU A 106 16.07 4.99 7.34
CA GLU A 106 15.31 3.74 7.45
C GLU A 106 13.95 4.00 8.06
N GLU A 107 13.90 4.66 9.21
CA GLU A 107 12.66 5.02 9.92
C GLU A 107 11.70 5.85 9.07
N GLY A 108 12.24 6.67 8.19
CA GLY A 108 11.43 7.49 7.27
C GLY A 108 10.79 6.67 6.15
N ARG A 109 11.48 5.63 5.65
CA ARG A 109 10.92 4.70 4.66
C ARG A 109 9.85 3.82 5.28
N GLU A 110 10.09 3.32 6.49
CA GLU A 110 9.13 2.54 7.27
C GLU A 110 7.87 3.35 7.59
N PHE A 111 8.05 4.59 8.07
CA PHE A 111 6.95 5.53 8.29
C PHE A 111 6.11 5.73 7.02
N SER A 112 6.75 5.97 5.89
CA SER A 112 6.08 6.20 4.60
C SER A 112 5.35 4.95 4.10
N GLY A 113 5.95 3.78 4.26
CA GLY A 113 5.36 2.49 3.89
C GLY A 113 4.12 2.15 4.72
N LEU A 114 4.17 2.36 6.04
CA LEU A 114 3.02 2.15 6.91
C LEU A 114 1.92 3.18 6.66
N LEU A 115 2.26 4.44 6.40
CA LEU A 115 1.29 5.47 6.05
C LEU A 115 0.55 5.11 4.76
N LEU A 116 1.29 4.64 3.75
CA LEU A 116 0.70 4.14 2.49
C LEU A 116 -0.23 2.95 2.76
N THR A 117 0.17 2.03 3.63
CA THR A 117 -0.65 0.87 4.04
C THR A 117 -1.97 1.33 4.67
N ILE A 118 -1.94 2.27 5.61
CA ILE A 118 -3.13 2.79 6.27
C ILE A 118 -4.07 3.45 5.24
N VAL A 119 -3.54 4.33 4.40
CA VAL A 119 -4.34 5.03 3.38
C VAL A 119 -4.97 4.04 2.41
N TRP A 120 -4.21 3.03 1.97
CA TRP A 120 -4.73 2.01 1.06
C TRP A 120 -5.84 1.16 1.69
N LEU A 121 -5.62 0.66 2.91
CA LEU A 121 -6.63 -0.13 3.61
C LEU A 121 -7.88 0.67 3.94
N LEU A 122 -7.77 1.96 4.27
CA LEU A 122 -8.91 2.86 4.41
C LEU A 122 -9.71 2.96 3.10
N LEU A 123 -9.02 3.12 1.98
CA LEU A 123 -9.64 3.16 0.66
C LEU A 123 -10.38 1.84 0.35
N CYS A 124 -9.78 0.70 0.69
CA CYS A 124 -10.39 -0.62 0.55
C CYS A 124 -11.57 -0.82 1.48
N HIS A 125 -11.50 -0.34 2.71
CA HIS A 125 -12.55 -0.52 3.73
C HIS A 125 -13.91 0.10 3.32
N HIS A 126 -13.86 1.18 2.54
CA HIS A 126 -15.05 1.84 2.00
C HIS A 126 -15.50 1.25 0.64
N SER A 127 -14.87 0.18 0.15
CA SER A 127 -15.09 -0.42 -1.16
C SER A 127 -16.03 -1.61 -1.10
N GLY A 128 -17.29 -1.41 -0.79
CA GLY A 128 -18.30 -2.49 -0.92
C GLY A 128 -18.58 -2.89 -2.39
N ARG A 129 -19.57 -3.79 -2.59
CA ARG A 129 -20.05 -4.26 -3.91
C ARG A 129 -20.57 -3.16 -4.83
N ASN A 130 -20.81 -1.96 -4.30
CA ASN A 130 -21.34 -0.84 -5.08
C ASN A 130 -20.29 -0.30 -6.08
N ALA A 131 -20.79 0.23 -7.19
CA ALA A 131 -19.95 0.83 -8.24
C ALA A 131 -18.95 1.83 -7.63
N ILE A 132 -17.66 1.60 -7.90
CA ILE A 132 -16.58 2.45 -7.42
C ILE A 132 -16.71 3.81 -8.11
N GLY A 133 -16.93 4.87 -7.33
CA GLY A 133 -17.02 6.22 -7.86
C GLY A 133 -15.73 6.64 -8.58
N ALA A 134 -15.86 7.50 -9.60
CA ALA A 134 -14.73 7.94 -10.43
C ALA A 134 -13.59 8.56 -9.60
N LEU A 135 -13.92 9.39 -8.60
CA LEU A 135 -12.92 10.00 -7.72
C LEU A 135 -12.10 8.96 -6.97
N ARG A 136 -12.76 7.93 -6.44
CA ARG A 136 -12.11 6.87 -5.71
C ARG A 136 -11.22 6.01 -6.60
N LEU A 137 -11.67 5.72 -7.81
CA LEU A 137 -10.86 4.99 -8.79
C LEU A 137 -9.62 5.79 -9.18
N PHE A 138 -9.78 7.10 -9.42
CA PHE A 138 -8.66 8.00 -9.69
C PHE A 138 -7.66 8.01 -8.52
N THR A 139 -8.14 8.14 -7.28
CA THR A 139 -7.30 8.09 -6.08
C THR A 139 -6.57 6.75 -5.96
N ALA A 140 -7.25 5.63 -6.22
CA ALA A 140 -6.65 4.31 -6.19
C ALA A 140 -5.52 4.17 -7.22
N VAL A 141 -5.74 4.60 -8.46
CA VAL A 141 -4.73 4.59 -9.53
C VAL A 141 -3.53 5.46 -9.15
N ALA A 142 -3.77 6.69 -8.67
CA ALA A 142 -2.71 7.61 -8.26
C ALA A 142 -1.85 7.03 -7.11
N ILE A 143 -2.49 6.48 -6.07
CA ILE A 143 -1.79 5.84 -4.94
C ILE A 143 -1.03 4.58 -5.40
N THR A 144 -1.60 3.79 -6.32
CA THR A 144 -0.93 2.60 -6.85
C THR A 144 0.33 2.95 -7.66
N ILE A 145 0.28 3.99 -8.47
CA ILE A 145 1.41 4.39 -9.32
C ILE A 145 2.54 5.02 -8.48
N PHE A 146 2.20 5.76 -7.45
CA PHE A 146 3.16 6.54 -6.64
C PHE A 146 4.37 5.73 -6.13
N PRO A 147 4.23 4.59 -5.44
CA PRO A 147 5.38 3.85 -4.91
C PRO A 147 6.26 3.27 -6.02
N PHE A 148 5.70 2.88 -7.16
CA PHE A 148 6.50 2.38 -8.30
C PHE A 148 7.29 3.51 -8.97
N LEU A 149 6.72 4.72 -9.09
CA LEU A 149 7.45 5.89 -9.57
C LEU A 149 8.56 6.28 -8.61
N THR A 150 8.29 6.27 -7.30
CA THR A 150 9.29 6.56 -6.27
C THR A 150 10.42 5.54 -6.34
N TRP A 151 10.11 4.25 -6.43
CA TRP A 151 11.11 3.20 -6.60
C TRP A 151 11.95 3.39 -7.88
N LEU A 152 11.30 3.66 -9.01
CA LEU A 152 11.98 3.91 -10.29
C LEU A 152 12.90 5.12 -10.21
N TYR A 153 12.45 6.20 -9.57
CA TYR A 153 13.27 7.39 -9.35
C TYR A 153 14.55 7.08 -8.59
N TYR A 154 14.47 6.34 -7.47
CA TYR A 154 15.65 5.92 -6.71
C TYR A 154 16.48 4.87 -7.43
N TYR A 155 15.88 4.05 -8.27
CA TYR A 155 16.61 3.08 -9.09
C TYR A 155 17.50 3.77 -10.13
N ILE A 156 17.00 4.80 -10.80
CA ILE A 156 17.74 5.58 -11.80
C ILE A 156 18.81 6.44 -11.12
N ASN A 157 18.51 7.12 -10.03
CA ASN A 157 19.40 8.05 -9.33
C ASN A 157 20.21 7.34 -8.25
N LYS A 158 21.19 6.52 -8.66
CA LYS A 158 22.01 5.69 -7.76
C LYS A 158 22.78 6.51 -6.71
N GLU A 159 23.12 7.76 -7.01
CA GLU A 159 23.80 8.70 -6.10
C GLU A 159 23.03 8.95 -4.80
N LEU A 160 21.68 8.97 -4.87
CA LEU A 160 20.85 9.15 -3.69
C LEU A 160 20.85 7.96 -2.72
N ARG A 161 21.39 6.81 -3.17
CA ARG A 161 21.48 5.57 -2.38
C ARG A 161 22.84 5.34 -1.74
N ILE A 162 23.82 6.22 -1.97
CA ILE A 162 25.20 6.06 -1.47
C ILE A 162 25.22 6.01 0.05
N THR A 163 24.35 6.80 0.70
CA THR A 163 24.23 6.91 2.16
C THR A 163 23.38 5.80 2.81
N TRP A 164 22.73 4.95 2.01
CA TRP A 164 21.86 3.90 2.53
C TRP A 164 22.68 2.80 3.22
N PRO A 165 22.14 2.16 4.28
CA PRO A 165 22.75 1.00 4.92
C PRO A 165 23.06 -0.12 3.92
N SER A 166 24.05 -0.95 4.24
CA SER A 166 24.53 -2.02 3.34
C SER A 166 23.43 -3.04 3.02
N HIS A 167 22.59 -3.40 3.98
CA HIS A 167 21.47 -4.33 3.79
C HIS A 167 20.40 -3.78 2.83
N CYS A 168 20.19 -2.46 2.79
CA CYS A 168 19.26 -1.84 1.84
C CYS A 168 19.81 -1.75 0.41
N LYS A 169 21.14 -1.85 0.21
CA LYS A 169 21.78 -1.80 -1.12
C LYS A 169 21.70 -3.13 -1.86
N THR A 170 21.60 -4.23 -1.15
CA THR A 170 21.57 -5.59 -1.71
C THR A 170 20.17 -6.05 -2.15
N ALA A 171 19.11 -5.33 -1.73
CA ALA A 171 17.72 -5.65 -2.06
C ALA A 171 17.23 -5.05 -3.39
N LEU A 172 18.06 -4.28 -4.09
CA LEU A 172 17.82 -3.62 -5.37
C LEU A 172 18.93 -3.95 -6.35
#